data_669f94143a908e765cccb447e341718a
#
_entry.id   669f94143a908e765cccb447e341718a
#
_cell.length_a   1.000
_cell.length_b   1.000
_cell.length_c   1.000
_cell.angle_alpha   90.00
_cell.angle_beta   90.00
_cell.angle_gamma   90.00
#
_symmetry.space_group_name_H-M   'P 1'
#
loop_
_entity.id
_entity.type
_entity.pdbx_description
1 polymer ?
#
loop_
_entity_poly.entity_id
_entity_poly.type
_entity_poly.pdbx_seq_one_letter_code
_entity_poly.pdbx_strand_id
1 'polypeptide(L)'
;MFDASLDRLWRGAQRWALGWWRIIDLGAVVLVLLLSPSSYGRGTRDRLARQIYTDTLPILPGFTALAALLSLVITHIVVVTALSYGLTRYALEMVIRVLVLELIPLTAALFVAMRTTIPSAAQLAQLRRSGALQALREQGGDPVRMELLPRVLAGAYASVTLAALSCVVALGMAYLGVYGLNTAGVPAYTRMFGQVFTPSITLVFALKTLLFSLAVALIPMASALYPPHPGVLQRQDAAGQGDRKSVV
;
A
#
# COMPACT_ATOMS: atom_id res chain seq x y z
N MET A 1 26.17 -17.76 -30.14
CA MET A 1 25.88 -17.89 -28.69
C MET A 1 25.40 -16.56 -28.08
N PHE A 2 25.79 -15.41 -28.58
CA PHE A 2 25.38 -14.06 -28.14
C PHE A 2 23.92 -13.72 -28.51
N ASP A 3 23.42 -14.14 -29.67
CA ASP A 3 22.07 -13.82 -30.13
C ASP A 3 20.96 -14.42 -29.27
N ALA A 4 21.14 -15.66 -28.80
CA ALA A 4 20.15 -16.33 -27.94
C ALA A 4 20.03 -15.73 -26.52
N SER A 5 21.04 -15.00 -26.06
CA SER A 5 21.00 -14.27 -24.79
C SER A 5 20.30 -12.91 -24.95
N LEU A 6 20.54 -12.21 -26.03
CA LEU A 6 19.87 -10.96 -26.38
C LEU A 6 18.37 -11.16 -26.61
N ASP A 7 18.00 -12.22 -27.31
CA ASP A 7 16.58 -12.59 -27.50
C ASP A 7 15.85 -12.94 -26.21
N ARG A 8 16.55 -13.53 -25.24
CA ARG A 8 15.97 -13.80 -23.91
C ARG A 8 15.77 -12.53 -23.10
N LEU A 9 16.73 -11.62 -23.12
CA LEU A 9 16.64 -10.32 -22.47
C LEU A 9 15.55 -9.47 -23.09
N TRP A 10 15.47 -9.40 -24.42
CA TRP A 10 14.45 -8.65 -25.15
C TRP A 10 13.03 -9.16 -24.86
N ARG A 11 12.82 -10.48 -24.89
CA ARG A 11 11.55 -11.10 -24.53
C ARG A 11 11.21 -10.94 -23.05
N GLY A 12 12.22 -10.85 -22.18
CA GLY A 12 12.07 -10.52 -20.77
C GLY A 12 11.59 -9.08 -20.58
N ALA A 13 12.22 -8.14 -21.23
CA ALA A 13 11.87 -6.71 -21.20
C ALA A 13 10.48 -6.43 -21.76
N GLN A 14 10.13 -7.05 -22.90
CA GLN A 14 8.79 -6.93 -23.48
C GLN A 14 7.70 -7.49 -22.53
N ARG A 15 7.93 -8.64 -21.89
CA ARG A 15 6.99 -9.23 -20.92
C ARG A 15 6.84 -8.35 -19.68
N TRP A 16 7.92 -7.77 -19.22
CA TRP A 16 7.90 -6.81 -18.11
C TRP A 16 7.10 -5.55 -18.48
N ALA A 17 7.36 -4.98 -19.65
CA ALA A 17 6.62 -3.81 -20.14
C ALA A 17 5.12 -4.09 -20.35
N LEU A 18 4.76 -5.27 -20.90
CA LEU A 18 3.37 -5.71 -21.04
C LEU A 18 2.69 -5.93 -19.67
N GLY A 19 3.44 -6.38 -18.66
CA GLY A 19 2.93 -6.49 -17.29
C GLY A 19 2.56 -5.12 -16.72
N TRP A 20 3.42 -4.13 -16.87
CA TRP A 20 3.15 -2.75 -16.45
C TRP A 20 2.01 -2.12 -17.21
N TRP A 21 1.94 -2.34 -18.53
CA TRP A 21 0.84 -1.86 -19.35
C TRP A 21 -0.52 -2.35 -18.87
N ARG A 22 -0.61 -3.66 -18.53
CA ARG A 22 -1.84 -4.25 -17.98
C ARG A 22 -2.24 -3.67 -16.63
N ILE A 23 -1.26 -3.34 -15.77
CA ILE A 23 -1.52 -2.69 -14.47
C ILE A 23 -2.06 -1.28 -14.70
N ILE A 24 -1.47 -0.54 -15.63
CA ILE A 24 -1.90 0.83 -15.99
C ILE A 24 -3.30 0.80 -16.60
N ASP A 25 -3.56 -0.10 -17.53
CA ASP A 25 -4.87 -0.27 -18.15
C ASP A 25 -5.95 -0.61 -17.11
N LEU A 26 -5.67 -1.58 -16.24
CA LEU A 26 -6.56 -1.91 -15.12
C LEU A 26 -6.77 -0.72 -14.19
N GLY A 27 -5.71 0.03 -13.89
CA GLY A 27 -5.76 1.24 -13.10
C GLY A 27 -6.65 2.31 -13.74
N ALA A 28 -6.54 2.50 -15.06
CA ALA A 28 -7.38 3.42 -15.81
C ALA A 28 -8.86 3.00 -15.77
N VAL A 29 -9.15 1.71 -15.98
CA VAL A 29 -10.53 1.17 -15.89
C VAL A 29 -11.09 1.36 -14.49
N VAL A 30 -10.32 1.05 -13.44
CA VAL A 30 -10.75 1.25 -12.05
C VAL A 30 -10.96 2.74 -11.77
N LEU A 31 -10.09 3.62 -12.25
CA LEU A 31 -10.24 5.06 -12.07
C LEU A 31 -11.50 5.60 -12.74
N VAL A 32 -11.79 5.18 -13.97
CA VAL A 32 -13.02 5.54 -14.68
C VAL A 32 -14.26 5.04 -13.93
N LEU A 33 -14.22 3.80 -13.41
CA LEU A 33 -15.32 3.25 -12.62
C LEU A 33 -15.50 3.98 -11.29
N LEU A 34 -14.40 4.43 -10.67
CA LEU A 34 -14.40 5.27 -9.47
C LEU A 34 -15.10 6.61 -9.69
N LEU A 35 -14.83 7.26 -10.81
CA LEU A 35 -15.41 8.55 -11.17
C LEU A 35 -16.83 8.43 -11.72
N SER A 36 -17.28 7.22 -12.07
CA SER A 36 -18.61 7.00 -12.64
C SER A 36 -19.68 6.82 -11.56
N PRO A 37 -20.67 7.72 -11.47
CA PRO A 37 -21.76 7.60 -10.49
C PRO A 37 -22.56 6.29 -10.63
N SER A 38 -22.62 5.73 -11.84
CA SER A 38 -23.33 4.49 -12.14
C SER A 38 -22.73 3.24 -11.46
N SER A 39 -21.47 3.33 -11.00
CA SER A 39 -20.78 2.25 -10.27
C SER A 39 -21.26 2.10 -8.81
N TYR A 40 -21.94 3.11 -8.27
CA TYR A 40 -22.34 3.19 -6.87
C TYR A 40 -23.82 2.84 -6.63
N GLY A 41 -24.33 1.81 -7.29
CA GLY A 41 -25.65 1.27 -6.98
C GLY A 41 -25.79 0.84 -5.51
N ARG A 42 -27.04 0.82 -4.97
CA ARG A 42 -27.29 0.50 -3.56
C ARG A 42 -26.61 -0.79 -3.10
N GLY A 43 -26.67 -1.86 -3.87
CA GLY A 43 -26.03 -3.13 -3.52
C GLY A 43 -24.48 -3.09 -3.53
N THR A 44 -23.89 -2.24 -4.37
CA THR A 44 -22.43 -2.06 -4.43
C THR A 44 -21.93 -1.24 -3.24
N ARG A 45 -22.71 -0.24 -2.80
CA ARG A 45 -22.37 0.57 -1.62
C ARG A 45 -22.31 -0.25 -0.34
N ASP A 46 -23.28 -1.13 -0.13
CA ASP A 46 -23.31 -1.98 1.08
C ASP A 46 -22.16 -2.98 1.10
N ARG A 47 -21.83 -3.57 -0.04
CA ARG A 47 -20.66 -4.44 -0.19
C ARG A 47 -19.37 -3.68 0.06
N LEU A 48 -19.21 -2.50 -0.51
CA LEU A 48 -18.06 -1.64 -0.33
C LEU A 48 -17.89 -1.23 1.14
N ALA A 49 -18.94 -0.76 1.78
CA ALA A 49 -18.91 -0.37 3.19
C ALA A 49 -18.50 -1.55 4.09
N ARG A 50 -19.07 -2.73 3.87
CA ARG A 50 -18.72 -3.95 4.60
C ARG A 50 -17.26 -4.34 4.36
N GLN A 51 -16.79 -4.31 3.11
CA GLN A 51 -15.41 -4.64 2.77
C GLN A 51 -14.42 -3.68 3.43
N ILE A 52 -14.68 -2.37 3.36
CA ILE A 52 -13.87 -1.35 4.03
C ILE A 52 -13.80 -1.61 5.54
N TYR A 53 -14.92 -1.87 6.16
CA TYR A 53 -14.99 -2.12 7.60
C TYR A 53 -14.21 -3.38 8.01
N THR A 54 -14.44 -4.50 7.32
CA THR A 54 -13.78 -5.78 7.62
C THR A 54 -12.28 -5.75 7.33
N ASP A 55 -11.85 -5.02 6.32
CA ASP A 55 -10.43 -4.97 5.94
C ASP A 55 -9.64 -3.95 6.76
N THR A 56 -10.28 -2.84 7.18
CA THR A 56 -9.57 -1.73 7.84
C THR A 56 -9.56 -1.86 9.36
N LEU A 57 -10.70 -2.18 9.97
CA LEU A 57 -10.85 -2.13 11.43
C LEU A 57 -9.89 -3.05 12.19
N PRO A 58 -9.69 -4.33 11.78
CA PRO A 58 -8.83 -5.25 12.53
C PRO A 58 -7.34 -4.87 12.50
N ILE A 59 -6.91 -4.15 11.46
CA ILE A 59 -5.50 -3.79 11.27
C ILE A 59 -5.14 -2.44 11.91
N LEU A 60 -6.13 -1.57 12.16
CA LEU A 60 -5.92 -0.25 12.72
C LEU A 60 -5.14 -0.26 14.06
N PRO A 61 -5.59 -0.96 15.12
CA PRO A 61 -4.92 -0.87 16.43
C PRO A 61 -3.51 -1.43 16.40
N GLY A 62 -3.31 -2.56 15.73
CA GLY A 62 -2.00 -3.21 15.65
C GLY A 62 -0.97 -2.37 14.90
N PHE A 63 -1.36 -1.81 13.75
CA PHE A 63 -0.46 -0.95 12.98
C PHE A 63 -0.20 0.39 13.69
N THR A 64 -1.22 0.99 14.31
CA THR A 64 -1.06 2.25 15.05
C THR A 64 -0.11 2.10 16.23
N ALA A 65 -0.20 0.99 16.99
CA ALA A 65 0.74 0.67 18.06
C ALA A 65 2.17 0.47 17.52
N LEU A 66 2.32 -0.25 16.40
CA LEU A 66 3.62 -0.42 15.73
C LEU A 66 4.19 0.92 15.26
N ALA A 67 3.37 1.77 14.64
CA ALA A 67 3.78 3.09 14.17
C ALA A 67 4.18 4.00 15.34
N ALA A 68 3.47 3.95 16.46
CA ALA A 68 3.83 4.69 17.68
C ALA A 68 5.19 4.25 18.23
N LEU A 69 5.42 2.94 18.33
CA LEU A 69 6.69 2.39 18.81
C LEU A 69 7.85 2.76 17.88
N LEU A 70 7.66 2.56 16.57
CA LEU A 70 8.65 2.91 15.55
C LEU A 70 8.99 4.40 15.59
N SER A 71 7.97 5.25 15.70
CA SER A 71 8.14 6.70 15.80
C SER A 71 8.93 7.10 17.05
N LEU A 72 8.64 6.49 18.19
CA LEU A 72 9.36 6.75 19.44
C LEU A 72 10.84 6.39 19.30
N VAL A 73 11.12 5.19 18.80
CA VAL A 73 12.50 4.69 18.63
C VAL A 73 13.30 5.57 17.67
N ILE A 74 12.74 5.87 16.50
CA ILE A 74 13.41 6.71 15.49
C ILE A 74 13.62 8.13 16.02
N THR A 75 12.63 8.71 16.67
CA THR A 75 12.75 10.04 17.28
C THR A 75 13.87 10.05 18.32
N HIS A 76 13.92 9.04 19.19
CA HIS A 76 14.97 8.93 20.18
C HIS A 76 16.37 8.85 19.56
N ILE A 77 16.55 7.98 18.55
CA ILE A 77 17.82 7.84 17.82
C ILE A 77 18.24 9.18 17.19
N VAL A 78 17.33 9.84 16.48
CA VAL A 78 17.63 11.11 15.78
C VAL A 78 17.96 12.22 16.78
N VAL A 79 17.21 12.32 17.88
CA VAL A 79 17.45 13.35 18.92
C VAL A 79 18.80 13.14 19.60
N VAL A 80 19.13 11.93 20.02
CA VAL A 80 20.42 11.61 20.66
C VAL A 80 21.57 11.90 19.69
N THR A 81 21.43 11.48 18.44
CA THR A 81 22.44 11.76 17.41
C THR A 81 22.61 13.25 17.16
N ALA A 82 21.53 14.00 17.03
CA ALA A 82 21.59 15.43 16.81
C ALA A 82 22.22 16.20 17.99
N LEU A 83 21.94 15.76 19.23
CA LEU A 83 22.58 16.29 20.43
C LEU A 83 24.09 16.08 20.38
N SER A 84 24.57 14.89 19.99
CA SER A 84 25.99 14.57 19.88
C SER A 84 26.76 15.43 18.89
N TYR A 85 26.07 15.94 17.84
CA TYR A 85 26.65 16.83 16.83
C TYR A 85 26.32 18.31 17.02
N GLY A 86 25.66 18.70 18.13
CA GLY A 86 25.25 20.08 18.37
C GLY A 86 24.13 20.59 17.44
N LEU A 87 23.41 19.69 16.78
CA LEU A 87 22.38 20.01 15.76
C LEU A 87 20.94 19.92 16.31
N THR A 88 20.75 20.16 17.60
CA THR A 88 19.47 19.99 18.31
C THR A 88 18.31 20.74 17.64
N ARG A 89 18.59 21.92 17.08
CA ARG A 89 17.59 22.74 16.40
C ARG A 89 16.96 22.03 15.18
N TYR A 90 17.74 21.20 14.50
CA TYR A 90 17.31 20.51 13.28
C TYR A 90 16.75 19.11 13.54
N ALA A 91 16.96 18.57 14.75
CA ALA A 91 16.55 17.21 15.07
C ALA A 91 15.06 16.96 14.83
N LEU A 92 14.21 17.81 15.35
CA LEU A 92 12.76 17.68 15.25
C LEU A 92 12.26 17.89 13.81
N GLU A 93 12.83 18.84 13.08
CA GLU A 93 12.51 19.06 11.67
C GLU A 93 12.84 17.83 10.82
N MET A 94 14.02 17.23 11.05
CA MET A 94 14.44 15.99 10.39
C MET A 94 13.51 14.82 10.71
N VAL A 95 13.13 14.66 11.98
CA VAL A 95 12.17 13.59 12.38
C VAL A 95 10.86 13.76 11.62
N ILE A 96 10.28 14.96 11.58
CA ILE A 96 9.01 15.19 10.91
C ILE A 96 9.16 14.94 9.39
N ARG A 97 10.21 15.45 8.76
CA ARG A 97 10.42 15.28 7.32
C ARG A 97 10.62 13.81 6.93
N VAL A 98 11.51 13.11 7.59
CA VAL A 98 11.87 11.74 7.22
C VAL A 98 10.83 10.75 7.73
N LEU A 99 10.47 10.81 9.00
CA LEU A 99 9.57 9.83 9.60
C LEU A 99 8.14 10.02 9.10
N VAL A 100 7.58 11.23 9.26
CA VAL A 100 6.15 11.46 9.00
C VAL A 100 5.86 11.55 7.50
N LEU A 101 6.71 12.28 6.73
CA LEU A 101 6.44 12.49 5.31
C LEU A 101 6.91 11.35 4.41
N GLU A 102 7.91 10.55 4.83
CA GLU A 102 8.47 9.49 4.01
C GLU A 102 8.13 8.10 4.54
N LEU A 103 8.54 7.80 5.76
CA LEU A 103 8.53 6.43 6.29
C LEU A 103 7.12 5.94 6.59
N ILE A 104 6.26 6.77 7.20
CA ILE A 104 4.91 6.35 7.61
C ILE A 104 4.01 6.01 6.43
N PRO A 105 3.89 6.82 5.37
CA PRO A 105 3.07 6.45 4.22
C PRO A 105 3.54 5.17 3.54
N LEU A 106 4.86 4.98 3.44
CA LEU A 106 5.45 3.79 2.85
C LEU A 106 5.17 2.53 3.69
N THR A 107 5.40 2.60 5.00
CA THR A 107 5.17 1.46 5.90
C THR A 107 3.67 1.13 6.02
N ALA A 108 2.80 2.13 6.04
CA ALA A 108 1.35 1.93 6.02
C ALA A 108 0.90 1.21 4.74
N ALA A 109 1.37 1.66 3.58
CA ALA A 109 1.08 1.04 2.30
C ALA A 109 1.56 -0.42 2.25
N LEU A 110 2.80 -0.67 2.67
CA LEU A 110 3.37 -2.02 2.72
C LEU A 110 2.62 -2.94 3.68
N PHE A 111 2.23 -2.44 4.85
CA PHE A 111 1.47 -3.22 5.84
C PHE A 111 0.09 -3.61 5.30
N VAL A 112 -0.61 -2.67 4.65
CA VAL A 112 -1.88 -2.95 3.98
C VAL A 112 -1.69 -3.94 2.83
N ALA A 113 -0.59 -3.83 2.06
CA ALA A 113 -0.26 -4.81 1.03
C ALA A 113 -0.24 -6.22 1.59
N MET A 114 0.52 -6.44 2.64
CA MET A 114 0.73 -7.77 3.22
C MET A 114 -0.51 -8.31 3.93
N ARG A 115 -1.23 -7.46 4.64
CA ARG A 115 -2.33 -7.89 5.52
C ARG A 115 -3.68 -7.95 4.83
N THR A 116 -3.91 -7.12 3.81
CA THR A 116 -5.23 -6.95 3.20
C THR A 116 -5.22 -7.25 1.71
N THR A 117 -4.39 -6.54 0.92
CA THR A 117 -4.54 -6.59 -0.54
C THR A 117 -3.98 -7.85 -1.16
N ILE A 118 -2.89 -8.42 -0.66
CA ILE A 118 -2.36 -9.70 -1.14
C ILE A 118 -3.32 -10.86 -0.83
N PRO A 119 -3.85 -11.03 0.39
CA PRO A 119 -4.87 -12.06 0.66
C PRO A 119 -6.14 -11.90 -0.18
N SER A 120 -6.63 -10.66 -0.37
CA SER A 120 -7.79 -10.39 -1.22
C SER A 120 -7.53 -10.71 -2.69
N ALA A 121 -6.31 -10.47 -3.17
CA ALA A 121 -5.90 -10.86 -4.52
C ALA A 121 -5.83 -12.38 -4.68
N ALA A 122 -5.36 -13.10 -3.65
CA ALA A 122 -5.37 -14.57 -3.65
C ALA A 122 -6.79 -15.13 -3.72
N GLN A 123 -7.74 -14.56 -2.99
CA GLN A 123 -9.16 -14.90 -3.08
C GLN A 123 -9.72 -14.64 -4.49
N LEU A 124 -9.39 -13.50 -5.09
CA LEU A 124 -9.80 -13.18 -6.47
C LEU A 124 -9.22 -14.18 -7.48
N ALA A 125 -7.96 -14.58 -7.32
CA ALA A 125 -7.34 -15.61 -8.13
C ALA A 125 -8.03 -16.97 -7.98
N GLN A 126 -8.50 -17.31 -6.79
CA GLN A 126 -9.28 -18.52 -6.53
C GLN A 126 -10.66 -18.47 -7.22
N LEU A 127 -11.39 -17.35 -7.12
CA LEU A 127 -12.66 -17.15 -7.83
C LEU A 127 -12.49 -17.29 -9.36
N ARG A 128 -11.36 -16.82 -9.89
CA ARG A 128 -11.05 -17.02 -11.30
C ARG A 128 -10.80 -18.49 -11.64
N ARG A 129 -10.00 -19.21 -10.82
CA ARG A 129 -9.68 -20.63 -11.05
C ARG A 129 -10.91 -21.53 -10.95
N SER A 130 -11.85 -21.23 -10.07
CA SER A 130 -13.12 -21.95 -9.91
C SER A 130 -14.15 -21.68 -11.01
N GLY A 131 -13.86 -20.75 -11.95
CA GLY A 131 -14.81 -20.35 -13.00
C GLY A 131 -15.92 -19.41 -12.52
N ALA A 132 -15.95 -19.04 -11.25
CA ALA A 132 -17.00 -18.20 -10.67
C ALA A 132 -17.10 -16.81 -11.33
N LEU A 133 -15.96 -16.24 -11.75
CA LEU A 133 -15.95 -14.96 -12.48
C LEU A 133 -16.55 -15.10 -13.89
N GLN A 134 -16.38 -16.25 -14.51
CA GLN A 134 -16.97 -16.52 -15.82
C GLN A 134 -18.47 -16.75 -15.71
N ALA A 135 -18.91 -17.54 -14.74
CA ALA A 135 -20.33 -17.74 -14.44
C ALA A 135 -21.05 -16.42 -14.12
N LEU A 136 -20.38 -15.51 -13.39
CA LEU A 136 -20.92 -14.19 -13.11
C LEU A 136 -21.10 -13.37 -14.40
N ARG A 137 -20.14 -13.46 -15.34
CA ARG A 137 -20.23 -12.79 -16.64
C ARG A 137 -21.37 -13.35 -17.52
N GLU A 138 -21.58 -14.67 -17.51
CA GLU A 138 -22.66 -15.35 -18.24
C GLU A 138 -24.04 -14.94 -17.70
N GLN A 139 -24.12 -14.59 -16.42
CA GLN A 139 -25.33 -14.04 -15.78
C GLN A 139 -25.55 -12.54 -16.06
N GLY A 140 -24.71 -11.94 -16.93
CA GLY A 140 -24.80 -10.51 -17.27
C GLY A 140 -24.18 -9.56 -16.24
N GLY A 141 -23.46 -10.09 -15.23
CA GLY A 141 -22.73 -9.31 -14.24
C GLY A 141 -21.34 -8.90 -14.77
N ASP A 142 -20.88 -7.72 -14.35
CA ASP A 142 -19.50 -7.29 -14.61
C ASP A 142 -18.58 -7.67 -13.44
N PRO A 143 -17.68 -8.67 -13.60
CA PRO A 143 -16.79 -9.10 -12.52
C PRO A 143 -15.88 -7.98 -12.01
N VAL A 144 -15.51 -7.02 -12.87
CA VAL A 144 -14.66 -5.90 -12.48
C VAL A 144 -15.41 -4.99 -11.51
N ARG A 145 -16.67 -4.68 -11.80
CA ARG A 145 -17.50 -3.84 -10.91
C ARG A 145 -17.89 -4.53 -9.63
N MET A 146 -18.21 -5.83 -9.69
CA MET A 146 -18.81 -6.54 -8.56
C MET A 146 -17.76 -7.10 -7.60
N GLU A 147 -16.61 -7.52 -8.09
CA GLU A 147 -15.61 -8.22 -7.29
C GLU A 147 -14.29 -7.45 -7.15
N LEU A 148 -13.80 -6.81 -8.22
CA LEU A 148 -12.53 -6.12 -8.21
C LEU A 148 -12.62 -4.74 -7.57
N LEU A 149 -13.57 -3.91 -8.02
CA LEU A 149 -13.69 -2.52 -7.58
C LEU A 149 -13.83 -2.37 -6.07
N PRO A 150 -14.70 -3.13 -5.36
CA PRO A 150 -14.81 -3.02 -3.91
C PRO A 150 -13.51 -3.35 -3.18
N ARG A 151 -12.77 -4.38 -3.64
CA ARG A 151 -11.49 -4.78 -3.03
C ARG A 151 -10.39 -3.74 -3.22
N VAL A 152 -10.28 -3.18 -4.43
CA VAL A 152 -9.30 -2.10 -4.70
C VAL A 152 -9.61 -0.87 -3.87
N LEU A 153 -10.88 -0.46 -3.79
CA LEU A 153 -11.31 0.68 -2.98
C LEU A 153 -11.07 0.46 -1.50
N ALA A 154 -11.40 -0.72 -0.99
CA ALA A 154 -11.18 -1.05 0.42
C ALA A 154 -9.68 -1.02 0.76
N GLY A 155 -8.82 -1.58 -0.09
CA GLY A 155 -7.37 -1.54 0.09
C GLY A 155 -6.79 -0.12 0.03
N ALA A 156 -7.22 0.69 -0.94
CA ALA A 156 -6.80 2.08 -1.05
C ALA A 156 -7.25 2.91 0.16
N TYR A 157 -8.51 2.77 0.56
CA TYR A 157 -9.06 3.44 1.73
C TYR A 157 -8.33 3.04 3.03
N ALA A 158 -8.10 1.75 3.24
CA ALA A 158 -7.36 1.25 4.39
C ALA A 158 -5.95 1.85 4.46
N SER A 159 -5.24 1.91 3.32
CA SER A 159 -3.89 2.48 3.25
C SER A 159 -3.86 3.97 3.59
N VAL A 160 -4.78 4.77 3.03
CA VAL A 160 -4.88 6.21 3.32
C VAL A 160 -5.24 6.44 4.79
N THR A 161 -6.21 5.69 5.32
CA THR A 161 -6.65 5.81 6.72
C THR A 161 -5.53 5.44 7.69
N LEU A 162 -4.82 4.33 7.44
CA LEU A 162 -3.67 3.93 8.24
C LEU A 162 -2.57 4.99 8.20
N ALA A 163 -2.22 5.48 7.02
CA ALA A 163 -1.20 6.52 6.88
C ALA A 163 -1.58 7.79 7.64
N ALA A 164 -2.82 8.27 7.47
CA ALA A 164 -3.30 9.48 8.15
C ALA A 164 -3.29 9.34 9.69
N LEU A 165 -3.86 8.23 10.20
CA LEU A 165 -3.89 7.99 11.64
C LEU A 165 -2.47 7.84 12.22
N SER A 166 -1.61 7.10 11.53
CA SER A 166 -0.24 6.90 11.98
C SER A 166 0.61 8.16 11.91
N CYS A 167 0.35 9.06 10.95
CA CYS A 167 0.97 10.38 10.94
C CYS A 167 0.61 11.20 12.17
N VAL A 168 -0.66 11.22 12.57
CA VAL A 168 -1.09 11.93 13.79
C VAL A 168 -0.41 11.35 15.03
N VAL A 169 -0.40 10.02 15.15
CA VAL A 169 0.26 9.33 16.26
C VAL A 169 1.77 9.59 16.27
N ALA A 170 2.42 9.53 15.12
CA ALA A 170 3.85 9.77 15.00
C ALA A 170 4.24 11.21 15.37
N LEU A 171 3.43 12.19 15.00
CA LEU A 171 3.61 13.58 15.42
C LEU A 171 3.50 13.71 16.95
N GLY A 172 2.51 13.06 17.56
CA GLY A 172 2.39 13.02 19.02
C GLY A 172 3.59 12.36 19.69
N MET A 173 4.07 11.22 19.14
CA MET A 173 5.25 10.54 19.68
C MET A 173 6.55 11.32 19.46
N ALA A 174 6.68 12.05 18.34
CA ALA A 174 7.80 12.95 18.10
C ALA A 174 7.83 14.08 19.13
N TYR A 175 6.66 14.66 19.43
CA TYR A 175 6.55 15.66 20.50
C TYR A 175 7.00 15.10 21.85
N LEU A 176 6.45 13.94 22.24
CA LEU A 176 6.79 13.27 23.50
C LEU A 176 8.28 12.91 23.60
N GLY A 177 8.87 12.48 22.49
CA GLY A 177 10.28 12.10 22.45
C GLY A 177 11.25 13.27 22.61
N VAL A 178 10.84 14.49 22.22
CA VAL A 178 11.68 15.69 22.31
C VAL A 178 11.41 16.51 23.56
N TYR A 179 10.14 16.74 23.88
CA TYR A 179 9.72 17.65 24.97
C TYR A 179 9.19 16.89 26.21
N GLY A 180 8.98 15.58 26.12
CA GLY A 180 8.33 14.81 27.15
C GLY A 180 6.87 15.23 27.35
N LEU A 181 6.36 15.14 28.58
CA LEU A 181 5.00 15.56 28.94
C LEU A 181 4.91 17.06 29.28
N ASN A 182 5.89 17.86 28.90
CA ASN A 182 5.94 19.30 29.22
C ASN A 182 5.19 20.12 28.17
N THR A 183 4.11 20.79 28.57
CA THR A 183 3.29 21.65 27.71
C THR A 183 3.99 22.93 27.25
N ALA A 184 5.08 23.36 27.91
CA ALA A 184 5.84 24.54 27.52
C ALA A 184 6.48 24.42 26.11
N GLY A 185 6.68 23.20 25.62
CA GLY A 185 7.19 22.93 24.26
C GLY A 185 6.18 23.13 23.13
N VAL A 186 4.87 23.19 23.44
CA VAL A 186 3.79 23.25 22.42
C VAL A 186 3.95 24.42 21.46
N PRO A 187 4.21 25.67 21.89
CA PRO A 187 4.33 26.80 20.96
C PRO A 187 5.51 26.65 19.99
N ALA A 188 6.64 26.11 20.47
CA ALA A 188 7.82 25.86 19.62
C ALA A 188 7.55 24.75 18.62
N TYR A 189 6.90 23.67 19.06
CA TYR A 189 6.51 22.55 18.21
C TYR A 189 5.52 22.96 17.11
N THR A 190 4.46 23.71 17.47
CA THR A 190 3.46 24.19 16.52
C THR A 190 4.06 25.11 15.46
N ARG A 191 4.99 25.99 15.86
CA ARG A 191 5.70 26.85 14.92
C ARG A 191 6.53 26.04 13.94
N MET A 192 7.26 25.04 14.40
CA MET A 192 8.06 24.16 13.56
C MET A 192 7.19 23.31 12.64
N PHE A 193 6.08 22.77 13.14
CA PHE A 193 5.10 22.06 12.35
C PHE A 193 4.60 22.92 11.18
N GLY A 194 4.24 24.19 11.42
CA GLY A 194 3.84 25.12 10.38
C GLY A 194 4.93 25.44 9.35
N GLN A 195 6.20 25.35 9.73
CA GLN A 195 7.33 25.51 8.80
C GLN A 195 7.54 24.30 7.91
N VAL A 196 7.30 23.09 8.42
CA VAL A 196 7.45 21.83 7.66
C VAL A 196 6.24 21.60 6.77
N PHE A 197 5.03 21.77 7.30
CA PHE A 197 3.78 21.53 6.57
C PHE A 197 3.32 22.76 5.79
N THR A 198 4.13 23.18 4.84
CA THR A 198 3.70 24.19 3.86
C THR A 198 2.65 23.59 2.92
N PRO A 199 1.78 24.39 2.29
CA PRO A 199 0.76 23.89 1.34
C PRO A 199 1.35 23.01 0.24
N SER A 200 2.53 23.36 -0.26
CA SER A 200 3.23 22.57 -1.29
C SER A 200 3.67 21.19 -0.78
N ILE A 201 4.25 21.11 0.40
CA ILE A 201 4.71 19.86 1.01
C ILE A 201 3.50 18.98 1.36
N THR A 202 2.43 19.57 1.89
CA THR A 202 1.18 18.86 2.20
C THR A 202 0.54 18.28 0.94
N LEU A 203 0.55 19.00 -0.17
CA LEU A 203 0.05 18.51 -1.45
C LEU A 203 0.88 17.32 -1.96
N VAL A 204 2.21 17.46 -1.93
CA VAL A 204 3.13 16.36 -2.33
C VAL A 204 2.92 15.12 -1.46
N PHE A 205 2.78 15.31 -0.15
CA PHE A 205 2.50 14.23 0.80
C PHE A 205 1.17 13.54 0.51
N ALA A 206 0.10 14.30 0.28
CA ALA A 206 -1.21 13.77 -0.05
C ALA A 206 -1.18 12.99 -1.38
N LEU A 207 -0.55 13.55 -2.41
CA LEU A 207 -0.40 12.90 -3.71
C LEU A 207 0.41 11.60 -3.61
N LYS A 208 1.53 11.63 -2.87
CA LYS A 208 2.38 10.46 -2.62
C LYS A 208 1.62 9.36 -1.90
N THR A 209 0.89 9.69 -0.83
CA THR A 209 0.08 8.74 -0.07
C THR A 209 -1.00 8.12 -0.95
N LEU A 210 -1.66 8.92 -1.79
CA LEU A 210 -2.67 8.45 -2.73
C LEU A 210 -2.07 7.51 -3.78
N LEU A 211 -0.92 7.86 -4.36
CA LEU A 211 -0.24 7.00 -5.35
C LEU A 211 0.21 5.68 -4.74
N PHE A 212 0.76 5.69 -3.53
CA PHE A 212 1.13 4.46 -2.83
C PHE A 212 -0.08 3.59 -2.52
N SER A 213 -1.18 4.20 -2.06
CA SER A 213 -2.41 3.47 -1.77
C SER A 213 -3.01 2.81 -3.02
N LEU A 214 -3.01 3.52 -4.15
CA LEU A 214 -3.45 2.96 -5.43
C LEU A 214 -2.52 1.85 -5.92
N ALA A 215 -1.22 2.05 -5.87
CA ALA A 215 -0.25 1.03 -6.28
C ALA A 215 -0.41 -0.26 -5.47
N VAL A 216 -0.51 -0.14 -4.14
CA VAL A 216 -0.68 -1.28 -3.23
C VAL A 216 -2.01 -2.00 -3.44
N ALA A 217 -3.06 -1.28 -3.79
CA ALA A 217 -4.36 -1.88 -4.08
C ALA A 217 -4.42 -2.53 -5.48
N LEU A 218 -3.82 -1.89 -6.50
CA LEU A 218 -3.93 -2.34 -7.89
C LEU A 218 -2.96 -3.46 -8.26
N ILE A 219 -1.70 -3.39 -7.82
CA ILE A 219 -0.65 -4.34 -8.25
C ILE A 219 -1.00 -5.79 -7.91
N PRO A 220 -1.39 -6.15 -6.67
CA PRO A 220 -1.77 -7.51 -6.34
C PRO A 220 -3.03 -7.98 -7.09
N MET A 221 -4.01 -7.10 -7.27
CA MET A 221 -5.25 -7.41 -7.97
C MET A 221 -5.02 -7.66 -9.47
N ALA A 222 -4.15 -6.85 -10.10
CA ALA A 222 -3.76 -7.05 -11.49
C ALA A 222 -3.05 -8.42 -11.68
N SER A 223 -2.15 -8.78 -10.76
CA SER A 223 -1.46 -10.07 -10.81
C SER A 223 -2.41 -11.25 -10.65
N ALA A 224 -3.49 -11.10 -9.89
CA ALA A 224 -4.52 -12.12 -9.71
C ALA A 224 -5.37 -12.32 -10.96
N LEU A 225 -5.68 -11.25 -11.68
CA LEU A 225 -6.47 -11.29 -12.92
C LEU A 225 -5.64 -11.77 -14.12
N TYR A 226 -4.39 -11.32 -14.23
CA TYR A 226 -3.49 -11.62 -15.35
C TYR A 226 -2.32 -12.49 -14.88
N PRO A 227 -2.50 -13.84 -14.80
CA PRO A 227 -1.41 -14.71 -14.36
C PRO A 227 -0.23 -14.63 -15.31
N PRO A 228 0.98 -14.78 -14.81
CA PRO A 228 2.14 -15.03 -15.65
C PRO A 228 1.89 -16.31 -16.47
N HIS A 229 2.42 -16.34 -17.70
CA HIS A 229 2.21 -17.45 -18.65
C HIS A 229 2.48 -18.83 -18.00
N PRO A 230 1.71 -19.89 -18.39
CA PRO A 230 1.77 -21.22 -17.77
C PRO A 230 3.17 -21.86 -17.69
N GLY A 231 4.10 -21.45 -18.54
CA GLY A 231 5.48 -21.92 -18.49
C GLY A 231 6.31 -21.50 -17.25
N VAL A 232 5.87 -20.50 -16.48
CA VAL A 232 6.52 -20.10 -15.22
C VAL A 232 6.00 -20.93 -14.05
N LEU A 233 4.70 -21.26 -14.06
CA LEU A 233 4.07 -22.11 -13.04
C LEU A 233 4.58 -23.55 -13.13
N GLN A 234 4.70 -24.10 -14.35
CA GLN A 234 5.29 -25.44 -14.54
C GLN A 234 6.74 -25.55 -14.07
N ARG A 235 7.54 -24.50 -14.17
CA ARG A 235 8.90 -24.50 -13.61
C ARG A 235 8.92 -24.45 -12.09
N GLN A 236 8.01 -23.74 -11.46
CA GLN A 236 7.90 -23.69 -9.99
C GLN A 236 7.38 -25.04 -9.44
N ASP A 237 6.42 -25.65 -10.10
CA ASP A 237 5.90 -26.97 -9.72
C ASP A 237 6.96 -28.07 -9.92
N ALA A 238 7.74 -28.01 -11.00
CA ALA A 238 8.84 -28.91 -11.24
C ALA A 238 10.02 -28.75 -10.25
N ALA A 239 10.33 -27.52 -9.85
CA ALA A 239 11.33 -27.24 -8.82
C ALA A 239 10.87 -27.72 -7.42
N GLY A 240 9.61 -27.49 -7.08
CA GLY A 240 9.03 -27.96 -5.80
C GLY A 240 8.84 -29.49 -5.71
N GLN A 241 8.66 -30.18 -6.85
CA GLN A 241 8.62 -31.66 -6.89
C GLN A 241 10.05 -32.28 -6.86
N GLY A 242 11.05 -31.58 -7.38
CA GLY A 242 12.46 -32.00 -7.30
C GLY A 242 12.96 -32.05 -5.87
N ASP A 243 12.58 -31.05 -5.07
CA ASP A 243 13.01 -30.95 -3.67
C ASP A 243 12.33 -31.98 -2.74
N ARG A 244 11.11 -32.41 -3.08
CA ARG A 244 10.42 -33.49 -2.33
C ARG A 244 10.93 -34.90 -2.61
N LYS A 245 11.61 -35.12 -3.74
CA LYS A 245 12.22 -36.42 -4.09
C LYS A 245 13.63 -36.60 -3.56
N SER A 246 14.27 -35.54 -3.08
CA SER A 246 15.62 -35.61 -2.49
C SER A 246 15.62 -35.81 -0.95
N VAL A 247 14.44 -35.95 -0.31
CA VAL A 247 14.29 -36.07 1.14
C VAL A 247 13.73 -37.46 1.54
N VAL A 248 13.76 -38.46 0.64
CA VAL A 248 13.39 -39.86 0.97
C VAL A 248 14.60 -40.77 0.82
#